data_a6c8f32058332457512fad7420396e6d
#
_entry.id   a6c8f32058332457512fad7420396e6d
#
_cell.length_a   1.000
_cell.length_b   1.000
_cell.length_c   1.000
_cell.angle_alpha   90.00
_cell.angle_beta   90.00
_cell.angle_gamma   90.00
#
_symmetry.space_group_name_H-M   'P 1'
#
loop_
_entity.id
_entity.type
_entity.pdbx_description
1 polymer ?
#
loop_
_entity_poly.entity_id
_entity_poly.type
_entity_poly.pdbx_seq_one_letter_code
_entity_poly.pdbx_strand_id
1 'polypeptide(L)'
;MNSRREIQITTVSWYSTALIRDLVQNLCDKAARPELLRFLVIDNSNGKDDELPSVISEDVNIEIRSFFGEGLQRSVAHASALNIGMKYLDATYVLITDPDIHVFQPGWDDICRNELSNDFSALGAPYPPWKLGKIHDFPSPVFFFTETESLLNLHPDWYPFPGALRRSYNFFARKILRLGPVCSKERLRKHAR
;
A
#
# COMPACT_ATOMS: atom_id res chain seq x y z
N MET A 1 -17.46 -11.91 21.72
CA MET A 1 -16.03 -11.69 21.42
C MET A 1 -15.98 -11.25 19.96
N ASN A 2 -15.72 -9.98 19.69
CA ASN A 2 -15.49 -9.52 18.30
C ASN A 2 -14.23 -10.21 17.79
N SER A 3 -14.38 -11.13 16.85
CA SER A 3 -13.25 -11.73 16.14
C SER A 3 -12.59 -10.59 15.34
N ARG A 4 -11.52 -10.03 15.85
CA ARG A 4 -10.69 -9.09 15.07
C ARG A 4 -10.33 -9.81 13.77
N ARG A 5 -10.67 -9.21 12.64
CA ARG A 5 -10.20 -9.71 11.36
C ARG A 5 -8.69 -9.66 11.39
N GLU A 6 -8.05 -10.74 10.98
CA GLU A 6 -6.61 -10.87 11.14
C GLU A 6 -5.84 -10.01 10.14
N ILE A 7 -6.35 -9.85 8.92
CA ILE A 7 -5.71 -9.07 7.85
C ILE A 7 -6.68 -8.01 7.31
N GLN A 8 -6.27 -6.77 7.36
CA GLN A 8 -6.95 -5.67 6.68
C GLN A 8 -6.24 -5.32 5.38
N ILE A 9 -6.94 -5.42 4.26
CA ILE A 9 -6.46 -5.00 2.95
C ILE A 9 -6.91 -3.55 2.75
N THR A 10 -5.95 -2.64 2.58
CA THR A 10 -6.19 -1.21 2.37
C THR A 10 -5.77 -0.83 0.96
N THR A 11 -6.70 -0.32 0.18
CA THR A 11 -6.48 0.10 -1.21
C THR A 11 -7.17 1.42 -1.51
N VAL A 12 -6.73 2.09 -2.57
CA VAL A 12 -7.29 3.37 -3.01
C VAL A 12 -7.96 3.18 -4.36
N SER A 13 -9.23 3.53 -4.45
CA SER A 13 -9.97 3.56 -5.72
C SER A 13 -10.04 4.98 -6.30
N TRP A 14 -9.85 5.10 -7.60
CA TRP A 14 -10.15 6.29 -8.37
C TRP A 14 -10.81 5.87 -9.69
N TYR A 15 -12.13 5.79 -9.68
CA TYR A 15 -12.93 5.23 -10.78
C TYR A 15 -12.42 3.83 -11.20
N SER A 16 -12.13 2.99 -10.21
CA SER A 16 -11.46 1.69 -10.41
C SER A 16 -12.33 0.53 -9.96
N THR A 17 -13.65 0.67 -9.98
CA THR A 17 -14.60 -0.31 -9.43
C THR A 17 -14.36 -1.72 -9.95
N ALA A 18 -14.11 -1.90 -11.26
CA ALA A 18 -13.81 -3.21 -11.83
C ALA A 18 -12.54 -3.83 -11.23
N LEU A 19 -11.46 -3.03 -11.11
CA LEU A 19 -10.20 -3.50 -10.52
C LEU A 19 -10.35 -3.84 -9.04
N ILE A 20 -11.13 -3.07 -8.28
CA ILE A 20 -11.44 -3.39 -6.87
C ILE A 20 -12.18 -4.72 -6.77
N ARG A 21 -13.16 -4.97 -7.64
CA ARG A 21 -13.89 -6.25 -7.65
C ARG A 21 -12.95 -7.42 -7.96
N ASP A 22 -12.11 -7.27 -8.97
CA ASP A 22 -11.13 -8.29 -9.36
C ASP A 22 -10.10 -8.53 -8.24
N LEU A 23 -9.62 -7.48 -7.58
CA LEU A 23 -8.71 -7.56 -6.43
C LEU A 23 -9.34 -8.35 -5.27
N VAL A 24 -10.56 -7.99 -4.86
CA VAL A 24 -11.27 -8.66 -3.78
C VAL A 24 -11.45 -10.14 -4.09
N GLN A 25 -11.96 -10.46 -5.27
CA GLN A 25 -12.15 -11.84 -5.72
C GLN A 25 -10.84 -12.61 -5.71
N ASN A 26 -9.79 -12.06 -6.32
CA ASN A 26 -8.48 -12.70 -6.41
C ASN A 26 -7.86 -12.97 -5.04
N LEU A 27 -7.87 -11.98 -4.14
CA LEU A 27 -7.30 -12.14 -2.80
C LEU A 27 -8.07 -13.17 -1.98
N CYS A 28 -9.41 -13.20 -2.06
CA CYS A 28 -10.23 -14.19 -1.38
C CYS A 28 -10.01 -15.59 -1.95
N ASP A 29 -10.02 -15.75 -3.29
CA ASP A 29 -9.83 -17.05 -3.94
C ASP A 29 -8.45 -17.67 -3.67
N LYS A 30 -7.45 -16.84 -3.44
CA LYS A 30 -6.07 -17.28 -3.20
C LYS A 30 -5.69 -17.34 -1.71
N ALA A 31 -6.51 -16.83 -0.81
CA ALA A 31 -6.25 -16.92 0.62
C ALA A 31 -6.48 -18.35 1.15
N ALA A 32 -5.69 -18.73 2.14
CA ALA A 32 -5.93 -19.94 2.92
C ALA A 32 -7.12 -19.76 3.87
N ARG A 33 -7.36 -18.53 4.34
CA ARG A 33 -8.43 -18.16 5.30
C ARG A 33 -9.14 -16.88 4.87
N PRO A 34 -9.94 -16.91 3.79
CA PRO A 34 -10.60 -15.72 3.26
C PRO A 34 -11.57 -15.06 4.27
N GLU A 35 -12.13 -15.83 5.21
CA GLU A 35 -13.01 -15.32 6.26
C GLU A 35 -12.32 -14.38 7.25
N LEU A 36 -10.98 -14.34 7.29
CA LEU A 36 -10.20 -13.43 8.12
C LEU A 36 -9.83 -12.14 7.40
N LEU A 37 -10.16 -12.02 6.13
CA LEU A 37 -9.87 -10.83 5.33
C LEU A 37 -10.94 -9.76 5.54
N ARG A 38 -10.50 -8.52 5.60
CA ARG A 38 -11.35 -7.33 5.58
C ARG A 38 -10.75 -6.31 4.61
N PHE A 39 -11.59 -5.69 3.82
CA PHE A 39 -11.17 -4.71 2.83
C PHE A 39 -11.59 -3.30 3.26
N LEU A 40 -10.63 -2.38 3.24
CA LEU A 40 -10.85 -0.95 3.38
C LEU A 40 -10.50 -0.29 2.05
N VAL A 41 -11.52 0.18 1.36
CA VAL A 41 -11.37 0.90 0.10
C VAL A 41 -11.51 2.39 0.35
N ILE A 42 -10.46 3.16 0.06
CA ILE A 42 -10.51 4.61 0.13
C ILE A 42 -10.92 5.16 -1.23
N ASP A 43 -12.13 5.67 -1.32
CA ASP A 43 -12.63 6.33 -2.52
C ASP A 43 -11.98 7.71 -2.69
N ASN A 44 -11.14 7.83 -3.70
CA ASN A 44 -10.40 9.05 -4.03
C ASN A 44 -11.06 9.84 -5.18
N SER A 45 -12.30 9.50 -5.56
CA SER A 45 -13.08 10.18 -6.60
C SER A 45 -13.76 11.47 -6.11
N ASN A 46 -13.59 11.83 -4.83
CA ASN A 46 -14.38 12.84 -4.12
C ASN A 46 -15.88 12.47 -4.00
N GLY A 47 -16.18 11.18 -3.86
CA GLY A 47 -17.55 10.66 -3.77
C GLY A 47 -18.31 10.71 -5.10
N LYS A 48 -17.60 10.71 -6.24
CA LYS A 48 -18.20 10.80 -7.59
C LYS A 48 -18.17 9.47 -8.35
N ASP A 49 -17.66 8.41 -7.74
CA ASP A 49 -17.70 7.05 -8.32
C ASP A 49 -18.97 6.34 -7.85
N ASP A 50 -20.06 6.57 -8.58
CA ASP A 50 -21.38 6.01 -8.26
C ASP A 50 -21.43 4.48 -8.40
N GLU A 51 -20.46 3.87 -9.09
CA GLU A 51 -20.38 2.42 -9.26
C GLU A 51 -19.67 1.74 -8.10
N LEU A 52 -18.79 2.44 -7.38
CA LEU A 52 -17.95 1.86 -6.33
C LEU A 52 -18.75 1.13 -5.23
N PRO A 53 -19.91 1.63 -4.76
CA PRO A 53 -20.69 0.90 -3.76
C PRO A 53 -21.14 -0.50 -4.21
N SER A 54 -21.19 -0.77 -5.52
CA SER A 54 -21.57 -2.09 -6.06
C SER A 54 -20.56 -3.21 -5.78
N VAL A 55 -19.37 -2.90 -5.23
CA VAL A 55 -18.42 -3.94 -4.80
C VAL A 55 -18.76 -4.54 -3.44
N ILE A 56 -19.63 -3.87 -2.65
CA ILE A 56 -20.08 -4.36 -1.35
C ILE A 56 -20.93 -5.61 -1.57
N SER A 57 -20.59 -6.70 -0.89
CA SER A 57 -21.34 -7.95 -0.90
C SER A 57 -21.56 -8.44 0.52
N GLU A 58 -22.51 -9.36 0.73
CA GLU A 58 -22.76 -9.96 2.04
C GLU A 58 -21.67 -10.96 2.45
N ASP A 59 -20.98 -11.55 1.47
CA ASP A 59 -20.01 -12.62 1.69
C ASP A 59 -18.63 -12.12 2.11
N VAL A 60 -18.30 -10.85 1.80
CA VAL A 60 -16.96 -10.27 2.04
C VAL A 60 -17.09 -8.97 2.84
N ASN A 61 -16.27 -8.82 3.86
CA ASN A 61 -16.25 -7.62 4.67
C ASN A 61 -15.53 -6.47 3.95
N ILE A 62 -16.30 -5.61 3.29
CA ILE A 62 -15.79 -4.46 2.54
C ILE A 62 -16.35 -3.18 3.15
N GLU A 63 -15.44 -2.27 3.51
CA GLU A 63 -15.76 -0.92 3.98
C GLU A 63 -15.23 0.09 2.97
N ILE A 64 -16.08 1.04 2.56
CA ILE A 64 -15.71 2.14 1.65
C ILE A 64 -15.70 3.44 2.46
N ARG A 65 -14.61 4.21 2.35
CA ARG A 65 -14.45 5.53 2.94
C ARG A 65 -14.11 6.56 1.88
N SER A 66 -14.94 7.55 1.71
CA SER A 66 -14.66 8.64 0.77
C SER A 66 -13.59 9.58 1.31
N PHE A 67 -12.67 9.94 0.45
CA PHE A 67 -11.64 10.94 0.69
C PHE A 67 -11.87 12.15 -0.23
N PHE A 68 -11.96 13.33 0.36
CA PHE A 68 -12.19 14.58 -0.37
C PHE A 68 -10.88 15.38 -0.45
N GLY A 69 -10.10 15.09 -1.50
CA GLY A 69 -8.82 15.71 -1.77
C GLY A 69 -8.89 16.70 -2.93
N GLU A 70 -9.71 17.74 -2.83
CA GLU A 70 -9.86 18.75 -3.89
C GLU A 70 -8.52 19.34 -4.32
N GLY A 71 -8.29 19.41 -5.63
CA GLY A 71 -7.08 19.95 -6.23
C GLY A 71 -5.85 19.03 -6.17
N LEU A 72 -5.92 17.90 -5.44
CA LEU A 72 -4.84 16.91 -5.43
C LEU A 72 -4.91 16.04 -6.68
N GLN A 73 -3.74 15.68 -7.21
CA GLN A 73 -3.64 14.88 -8.41
C GLN A 73 -2.63 13.74 -8.29
N ARG A 74 -2.86 12.64 -9.01
CA ARG A 74 -1.95 11.50 -9.19
C ARG A 74 -1.41 10.95 -7.86
N SER A 75 -0.10 10.78 -7.77
CA SER A 75 0.56 10.20 -6.59
C SER A 75 0.35 10.98 -5.30
N VAL A 76 0.07 12.29 -5.35
CA VAL A 76 -0.23 13.09 -4.16
C VAL A 76 -1.62 12.76 -3.63
N ALA A 77 -2.62 12.67 -4.50
CA ALA A 77 -3.98 12.27 -4.13
C ALA A 77 -3.99 10.85 -3.56
N HIS A 78 -3.32 9.91 -4.22
CA HIS A 78 -3.19 8.52 -3.77
C HIS A 78 -2.54 8.44 -2.37
N ALA A 79 -1.41 9.12 -2.18
CA ALA A 79 -0.71 9.13 -0.89
C ALA A 79 -1.54 9.76 0.23
N SER A 80 -2.27 10.83 -0.07
CA SER A 80 -3.18 11.46 0.90
C SER A 80 -4.31 10.52 1.30
N ALA A 81 -4.87 9.79 0.34
CA ALA A 81 -5.90 8.77 0.60
C ALA A 81 -5.34 7.64 1.48
N LEU A 82 -4.12 7.14 1.21
CA LEU A 82 -3.46 6.17 2.08
C LEU A 82 -3.23 6.71 3.49
N ASN A 83 -2.75 7.96 3.64
CA ASN A 83 -2.58 8.58 4.96
C ASN A 83 -3.90 8.68 5.75
N ILE A 84 -5.02 8.86 5.07
CA ILE A 84 -6.35 8.78 5.71
C ILE A 84 -6.68 7.35 6.07
N GLY A 85 -6.44 6.38 5.18
CA GLY A 85 -6.66 4.95 5.43
C GLY A 85 -5.95 4.43 6.69
N MET A 86 -4.75 4.96 6.99
CA MET A 86 -3.99 4.62 8.20
C MET A 86 -4.78 4.84 9.51
N LYS A 87 -5.73 5.76 9.52
CA LYS A 87 -6.54 6.07 10.72
C LYS A 87 -7.60 5.01 11.03
N TYR A 88 -7.86 4.11 10.10
CA TYR A 88 -8.88 3.06 10.19
C TYR A 88 -8.27 1.66 10.27
N LEU A 89 -6.97 1.56 10.55
CA LEU A 89 -6.30 0.28 10.73
C LEU A 89 -6.58 -0.25 12.13
N ASP A 90 -7.19 -1.44 12.21
CA ASP A 90 -7.57 -2.08 13.49
C ASP A 90 -7.40 -3.61 13.49
N ALA A 91 -6.93 -4.21 12.38
CA ALA A 91 -6.56 -5.62 12.30
C ALA A 91 -5.14 -5.87 12.81
N THR A 92 -4.77 -7.13 13.04
CA THR A 92 -3.41 -7.51 13.46
C THR A 92 -2.39 -7.22 12.36
N TYR A 93 -2.73 -7.57 11.12
CA TYR A 93 -1.90 -7.33 9.95
C TYR A 93 -2.58 -6.40 8.97
N VAL A 94 -1.79 -5.71 8.19
CA VAL A 94 -2.26 -4.87 7.10
C VAL A 94 -1.53 -5.22 5.80
N LEU A 95 -2.30 -5.34 4.73
CA LEU A 95 -1.82 -5.32 3.36
C LEU A 95 -2.22 -3.99 2.72
N ILE A 96 -1.25 -3.15 2.38
CA ILE A 96 -1.47 -1.98 1.53
C ILE A 96 -1.18 -2.40 0.10
N THR A 97 -2.10 -2.12 -0.82
CA THR A 97 -1.94 -2.58 -2.20
C THR A 97 -2.61 -1.64 -3.20
N ASP A 98 -2.05 -1.58 -4.42
CA ASP A 98 -2.71 -0.96 -5.56
C ASP A 98 -3.87 -1.88 -6.04
N PRO A 99 -4.94 -1.35 -6.62
CA PRO A 99 -6.09 -2.15 -7.03
C PRO A 99 -5.85 -3.02 -8.27
N ASP A 100 -4.78 -2.78 -9.02
CA ASP A 100 -4.43 -3.46 -10.27
C ASP A 100 -3.40 -4.61 -10.10
N ILE A 101 -3.22 -5.08 -8.86
CA ILE A 101 -2.35 -6.26 -8.60
C ILE A 101 -3.15 -7.56 -8.71
N HIS A 102 -2.43 -8.65 -8.97
CA HIS A 102 -2.97 -9.99 -8.95
C HIS A 102 -2.02 -10.95 -8.24
N VAL A 103 -2.53 -11.66 -7.23
CA VAL A 103 -1.78 -12.67 -6.49
C VAL A 103 -2.00 -14.02 -7.16
N PHE A 104 -0.92 -14.69 -7.54
CA PHE A 104 -0.96 -16.02 -8.17
C PHE A 104 -0.79 -17.15 -7.16
N GLN A 105 -0.13 -16.89 -6.03
CA GLN A 105 0.24 -17.87 -5.03
C GLN A 105 -0.94 -18.22 -4.12
N PRO A 106 -1.45 -19.46 -4.11
CA PRO A 106 -2.42 -19.90 -3.11
C PRO A 106 -1.82 -19.87 -1.70
N GLY A 107 -2.65 -19.50 -0.71
CA GLY A 107 -2.24 -19.40 0.70
C GLY A 107 -1.33 -18.21 0.98
N TRP A 108 -1.41 -17.16 0.16
CA TRP A 108 -0.59 -15.96 0.28
C TRP A 108 -0.64 -15.33 1.68
N ASP A 109 -1.79 -15.36 2.32
CA ASP A 109 -2.04 -14.82 3.65
C ASP A 109 -1.25 -15.57 4.75
N ASP A 110 -1.23 -16.89 4.70
CA ASP A 110 -0.44 -17.75 5.60
C ASP A 110 1.07 -17.57 5.34
N ILE A 111 1.48 -17.52 4.08
CA ILE A 111 2.87 -17.30 3.70
C ILE A 111 3.36 -15.97 4.25
N CYS A 112 2.62 -14.89 4.00
CA CYS A 112 3.01 -13.56 4.48
C CYS A 112 3.13 -13.50 6.01
N ARG A 113 2.20 -14.10 6.75
CA ARG A 113 2.26 -14.14 8.22
C ARG A 113 3.44 -14.96 8.74
N ASN A 114 3.69 -16.11 8.14
CA ASN A 114 4.79 -16.97 8.56
C ASN A 114 6.16 -16.32 8.31
N GLU A 115 6.31 -15.61 7.20
CA GLU A 115 7.56 -14.92 6.89
C GLU A 115 7.82 -13.72 7.82
N LEU A 116 6.77 -12.96 8.22
CA LEU A 116 6.94 -11.88 9.20
C LEU A 116 7.41 -12.41 10.57
N SER A 117 7.03 -13.63 10.95
CA SER A 117 7.45 -14.24 12.22
C SER A 117 8.96 -14.60 12.26
N ASN A 118 9.64 -14.53 11.11
CA ASN A 118 11.04 -14.98 10.91
C ASN A 118 12.04 -13.83 10.69
N ASP A 119 11.94 -12.73 11.41
CA ASP A 119 12.87 -11.59 11.39
C ASP A 119 12.62 -10.49 10.33
N PHE A 120 11.50 -10.54 9.60
CA PHE A 120 11.14 -9.46 8.67
C PHE A 120 10.05 -8.56 9.26
N SER A 121 10.28 -7.26 9.23
CA SER A 121 9.28 -6.27 9.68
C SER A 121 8.22 -5.96 8.62
N ALA A 122 8.51 -6.23 7.35
CA ALA A 122 7.60 -6.03 6.24
C ALA A 122 7.96 -6.92 5.05
N LEU A 123 6.94 -7.30 4.29
CA LEU A 123 7.08 -8.09 3.07
C LEU A 123 6.40 -7.36 1.90
N GLY A 124 6.85 -7.62 0.69
CA GLY A 124 6.12 -7.14 -0.47
C GLY A 124 6.93 -7.00 -1.75
N ALA A 125 6.30 -6.38 -2.74
CA ALA A 125 6.87 -6.23 -4.06
C ALA A 125 8.03 -5.21 -4.06
N PRO A 126 9.25 -5.59 -4.47
CA PRO A 126 10.35 -4.66 -4.60
C PRO A 126 10.13 -3.73 -5.79
N TYR A 127 10.72 -2.54 -5.74
CA TYR A 127 10.79 -1.72 -6.94
C TYR A 127 11.63 -2.41 -8.01
N PRO A 128 11.22 -2.37 -9.29
CA PRO A 128 12.01 -2.94 -10.38
C PRO A 128 13.45 -2.39 -10.40
N PRO A 129 14.46 -3.23 -10.64
CA PRO A 129 15.87 -2.83 -10.53
C PRO A 129 16.27 -1.70 -11.50
N TRP A 130 15.55 -1.53 -12.61
CA TRP A 130 15.77 -0.43 -13.56
C TRP A 130 15.18 0.91 -13.11
N LYS A 131 14.37 0.93 -12.05
CA LYS A 131 13.74 2.16 -11.56
C LYS A 131 14.72 2.92 -10.67
N LEU A 132 15.60 3.69 -11.29
CA LEU A 132 16.66 4.42 -10.62
C LEU A 132 16.13 5.38 -9.56
N GLY A 133 16.84 5.42 -8.41
CA GLY A 133 16.53 6.31 -7.29
C GLY A 133 15.38 5.84 -6.41
N LYS A 134 14.98 4.58 -6.52
CA LYS A 134 14.11 3.89 -5.56
C LYS A 134 14.94 3.02 -4.62
N ILE A 135 14.42 2.79 -3.43
CA ILE A 135 14.98 1.84 -2.47
C ILE A 135 14.51 0.45 -2.92
N HIS A 136 15.44 -0.41 -3.29
CA HIS A 136 15.11 -1.74 -3.80
C HIS A 136 14.98 -2.80 -2.70
N ASP A 137 15.50 -2.48 -1.51
CA ASP A 137 15.49 -3.38 -0.35
C ASP A 137 14.28 -3.13 0.57
N PHE A 138 13.32 -2.29 0.13
CA PHE A 138 12.10 -1.98 0.85
C PHE A 138 10.88 -2.19 -0.05
N PRO A 139 9.80 -2.81 0.46
CA PRO A 139 8.60 -3.04 -0.32
C PRO A 139 7.98 -1.74 -0.85
N SER A 140 7.46 -1.79 -2.05
CA SER A 140 6.66 -0.69 -2.60
C SER A 140 5.21 -0.79 -2.12
N PRO A 141 4.46 0.33 -2.08
CA PRO A 141 3.05 0.30 -1.69
C PRO A 141 2.14 -0.46 -2.68
N VAL A 142 2.70 -0.95 -3.79
CA VAL A 142 1.99 -1.83 -4.73
C VAL A 142 1.53 -3.14 -4.08
N PHE A 143 2.37 -3.71 -3.21
CA PHE A 143 2.05 -4.81 -2.30
C PHE A 143 2.98 -4.67 -1.08
N PHE A 144 2.43 -4.24 0.04
CA PHE A 144 3.15 -3.99 1.27
C PHE A 144 2.41 -4.63 2.45
N PHE A 145 2.94 -5.72 2.97
CA PHE A 145 2.36 -6.48 4.07
C PHE A 145 3.21 -6.33 5.34
N THR A 146 2.58 -6.02 6.47
CA THR A 146 3.26 -5.84 7.76
C THR A 146 2.29 -6.00 8.94
N GLU A 147 2.82 -6.05 10.15
CA GLU A 147 2.03 -5.89 11.36
C GLU A 147 1.52 -4.45 11.49
N THR A 148 0.26 -4.29 11.81
CA THR A 148 -0.38 -2.97 11.94
C THR A 148 0.30 -2.11 13.02
N GLU A 149 0.60 -2.69 14.18
CA GLU A 149 1.26 -1.97 15.27
C GLU A 149 2.64 -1.47 14.86
N SER A 150 3.44 -2.32 14.22
CA SER A 150 4.76 -1.97 13.69
C SER A 150 4.68 -0.81 12.69
N LEU A 151 3.68 -0.84 11.79
CA LEU A 151 3.47 0.22 10.83
C LEU A 151 3.07 1.54 11.51
N LEU A 152 2.12 1.51 12.43
CA LEU A 152 1.65 2.71 13.13
C LEU A 152 2.74 3.36 13.98
N ASN A 153 3.60 2.57 14.61
CA ASN A 153 4.75 3.05 15.40
C ASN A 153 5.80 3.78 14.53
N LEU A 154 5.90 3.45 13.25
CA LEU A 154 6.77 4.17 12.31
C LEU A 154 6.23 5.54 11.89
N HIS A 155 4.96 5.85 12.19
CA HIS A 155 4.27 7.08 11.74
C HIS A 155 4.50 7.36 10.24
N PRO A 156 4.16 6.42 9.34
CA PRO A 156 4.50 6.55 7.93
C PRO A 156 3.79 7.72 7.29
N ASP A 157 4.52 8.42 6.43
CA ASP A 157 3.96 9.42 5.52
C ASP A 157 4.14 8.93 4.09
N TRP A 158 3.01 8.59 3.46
CA TRP A 158 2.99 8.05 2.10
C TRP A 158 3.26 9.09 1.02
N TYR A 159 3.41 10.37 1.38
CA TYR A 159 3.68 11.42 0.40
C TYR A 159 4.93 11.09 -0.43
N PRO A 160 4.80 11.07 -1.78
CA PRO A 160 5.89 10.65 -2.66
C PRO A 160 7.02 11.67 -2.76
N PHE A 161 6.77 12.87 -2.24
CA PHE A 161 7.70 13.97 -2.34
C PHE A 161 8.17 14.43 -0.97
N PRO A 162 9.44 14.28 -0.68
CA PRO A 162 10.04 14.95 0.49
C PRO A 162 9.86 16.47 0.33
N GLY A 163 9.99 17.22 1.42
CA GLY A 163 9.83 18.67 1.45
C GLY A 163 10.59 19.41 0.32
N ALA A 164 10.21 20.65 0.05
CA ALA A 164 10.69 21.41 -1.11
C ALA A 164 12.23 21.44 -1.24
N LEU A 165 12.95 21.57 -0.14
CA LEU A 165 14.44 21.57 -0.14
C LEU A 165 15.01 20.24 -0.62
N ARG A 166 14.42 19.09 -0.19
CA ARG A 166 14.89 17.77 -0.60
C ARG A 166 14.51 17.46 -2.04
N ARG A 167 13.38 17.99 -2.55
CA ARG A 167 13.02 17.94 -3.98
C ARG A 167 14.01 18.70 -4.83
N SER A 168 14.36 19.93 -4.43
CA SER A 168 15.34 20.76 -5.14
C SER A 168 16.72 20.11 -5.14
N TYR A 169 17.16 19.57 -4.01
CA TYR A 169 18.41 18.82 -3.91
C TYR A 169 18.41 17.59 -4.83
N ASN A 170 17.36 16.78 -4.81
CA ASN A 170 17.25 15.61 -5.68
C ASN A 170 17.19 15.97 -7.15
N PHE A 171 16.51 17.05 -7.51
CA PHE A 171 16.48 17.57 -8.88
C PHE A 171 17.88 18.00 -9.30
N PHE A 172 18.57 18.79 -8.48
CA PHE A 172 19.91 19.29 -8.76
C PHE A 172 20.92 18.13 -8.89
N ALA A 173 20.92 17.20 -7.93
CA ALA A 173 21.80 16.04 -7.96
C ALA A 173 21.58 15.16 -9.18
N ARG A 174 20.35 14.95 -9.60
CA ARG A 174 20.01 14.07 -10.74
C ARG A 174 20.16 14.74 -12.10
N LYS A 175 19.72 15.99 -12.22
CA LYS A 175 19.62 16.68 -13.50
C LYS A 175 20.86 17.49 -13.85
N ILE A 176 21.49 18.10 -12.86
CA ILE A 176 22.64 19.01 -13.06
C ILE A 176 23.96 18.29 -12.80
N LEU A 177 24.11 17.70 -11.63
CA LEU A 177 25.36 17.03 -11.27
C LEU A 177 25.50 15.63 -11.92
N ARG A 178 24.43 15.10 -12.54
CA ARG A 178 24.38 13.75 -13.12
C ARG A 178 25.03 12.70 -12.22
N LEU A 179 24.96 12.92 -10.90
CA LEU A 179 25.43 11.98 -9.91
C LEU A 179 24.58 10.72 -10.08
N GLY A 180 25.17 9.76 -10.76
CA GLY A 180 24.54 8.53 -11.18
C GLY A 180 24.06 7.69 -10.00
N PRO A 181 23.30 6.63 -10.28
CA PRO A 181 22.62 5.80 -9.26
C PRO A 181 23.58 5.11 -8.28
N VAL A 182 24.86 5.03 -8.57
CA VAL A 182 25.87 4.35 -7.73
C VAL A 182 26.05 5.01 -6.36
N CYS A 183 25.99 6.35 -6.27
CA CYS A 183 26.08 7.06 -4.98
C CYS A 183 24.83 6.93 -4.09
N SER A 184 23.67 6.67 -4.67
CA SER A 184 22.44 6.56 -3.90
C SER A 184 22.27 5.18 -3.24
N LYS A 185 22.77 4.10 -3.88
CA LYS A 185 22.63 2.74 -3.37
C LYS A 185 23.47 2.47 -2.12
N GLU A 186 24.71 2.90 -2.09
CA GLU A 186 25.58 2.68 -0.91
C GLU A 186 25.22 3.56 0.30
N ARG A 187 24.78 4.81 0.08
CA ARG A 187 24.37 5.69 1.16
C ARG A 187 23.03 5.25 1.78
N LEU A 188 22.08 4.79 0.97
CA LEU A 188 20.80 4.30 1.48
C LEU A 188 20.94 2.98 2.23
N ARG A 189 21.85 2.07 1.80
CA ARG A 189 22.17 0.84 2.52
C ARG A 189 22.79 1.09 3.89
N LYS A 190 23.52 2.19 4.07
CA LYS A 190 24.10 2.56 5.39
C LYS A 190 23.12 3.15 6.38
N HIS A 191 21.94 3.60 5.92
CA HIS A 191 20.90 4.19 6.77
C HIS A 191 19.69 3.27 6.99
N ALA A 192 19.67 2.12 6.32
CA ALA A 192 18.63 1.10 6.47
C ALA A 192 19.08 -0.11 7.31
N ARG A 193 20.19 0.03 8.04
CA ARG A 193 20.67 -0.95 9.04
C ARG A 193 20.58 -0.39 10.43
#